data_f5a21ac1f1580ab652da2ffaa086bf95
#
_entry.id   f5a21ac1f1580ab652da2ffaa086bf95
#
_cell.length_a   1.000
_cell.length_b   1.000
_cell.length_c   1.000
_cell.angle_alpha   90.00
_cell.angle_beta   90.00
_cell.angle_gamma   90.00
#
_symmetry.space_group_name_H-M   'P 1'
#
loop_
_entity.id
_entity.type
_entity.pdbx_description
1 polymer ?
#
loop_
_entity_poly.entity_id
_entity_poly.type
_entity_poly.pdbx_seq_one_letter_code
_entity_poly.pdbx_strand_id
1 'polypeptide(L)'
;MIGFLAEKLNAFKLAYLHVMRADFFGLQKGDVETIARANYKGVLIGNMGYTADEADAAIAAGKLDAVAFGTSFLANPDLPARIQAKAALNAPDSTTFYTPGAKGYTDYATM
;
A
#
# COMPACT_ATOMS: atom_id res chain seq x y z
N MET A 1 4.37 14.53 15.82
CA MET A 1 3.51 15.19 14.80
C MET A 1 2.45 14.24 14.22
N ILE A 2 2.84 13.07 13.74
CA ILE A 2 1.88 12.10 13.16
C ILE A 2 0.80 11.70 14.17
N GLY A 3 1.15 11.45 15.42
CA GLY A 3 0.17 11.11 16.45
C GLY A 3 -0.85 12.21 16.70
N PHE A 4 -0.41 13.45 16.76
CA PHE A 4 -1.29 14.61 16.93
C PHE A 4 -2.24 14.76 15.74
N LEU A 5 -1.71 14.67 14.52
CA LEU A 5 -2.51 14.78 13.30
C LEU A 5 -3.55 13.65 13.23
N ALA A 6 -3.13 12.41 13.45
CA ALA A 6 -4.00 11.24 13.43
C ALA A 6 -5.15 11.36 14.45
N GLU A 7 -4.84 11.83 15.65
CA GLU A 7 -5.85 12.09 16.69
C GLU A 7 -6.87 13.15 16.23
N LYS A 8 -6.40 14.26 15.68
CA LYS A 8 -7.28 15.35 15.24
C LYS A 8 -8.17 14.96 14.07
N LEU A 9 -7.69 14.07 13.20
CA LEU A 9 -8.46 13.60 12.06
C LEU A 9 -9.70 12.78 12.45
N ASN A 10 -9.75 12.23 13.66
CA ASN A 10 -10.94 11.52 14.14
C ASN A 10 -12.21 12.38 14.14
N ALA A 11 -12.07 13.70 14.31
CA ALA A 11 -13.21 14.62 14.37
C ALA A 11 -13.87 14.85 13.01
N PHE A 12 -13.21 14.50 11.90
CA PHE A 12 -13.69 14.82 10.56
C PHE A 12 -14.51 13.72 9.90
N LYS A 13 -14.70 12.57 10.54
CA LYS A 13 -15.48 11.43 10.01
C LYS A 13 -15.04 11.04 8.60
N LEU A 14 -13.74 10.92 8.40
CA LEU A 14 -13.15 10.56 7.11
C LEU A 14 -13.50 9.10 6.75
N ALA A 15 -13.58 8.83 5.44
CA ALA A 15 -13.78 7.47 4.96
C ALA A 15 -12.60 6.57 5.36
N TYR A 16 -11.38 7.07 5.27
CA TYR A 16 -10.16 6.37 5.67
C TYR A 16 -9.02 7.35 5.87
N LEU A 17 -7.96 6.88 6.52
CA LEU A 17 -6.65 7.52 6.54
C LEU A 17 -5.67 6.60 5.83
N HIS A 18 -4.95 7.12 4.83
CA HIS A 18 -3.96 6.39 4.08
C HIS A 18 -2.56 6.90 4.43
N VAL A 19 -1.71 6.04 4.94
CA VAL A 19 -0.36 6.40 5.37
C VAL A 19 0.70 5.59 4.63
N MET A 20 1.84 6.20 4.39
CA MET A 20 3.02 5.54 3.86
C MET A 20 4.00 5.24 4.99
N ARG A 21 4.51 4.01 5.06
CA ARG A 21 5.47 3.62 6.10
C ARG A 21 6.91 4.04 5.81
N ALA A 22 7.19 4.48 4.59
CA ALA A 22 8.50 4.96 4.17
C ALA A 22 8.36 5.91 2.98
N ASP A 23 9.41 6.68 2.69
CA ASP A 23 9.50 7.40 1.43
C ASP A 23 9.83 6.43 0.28
N PHE A 24 9.69 6.91 -0.96
CA PHE A 24 9.89 6.09 -2.16
C PHE A 24 11.28 5.44 -2.22
N PHE A 25 12.29 6.12 -1.71
CA PHE A 25 13.67 5.63 -1.72
C PHE A 25 14.07 4.88 -0.44
N GLY A 26 13.19 4.80 0.53
CA GLY A 26 13.47 4.14 1.81
C GLY A 26 14.52 4.85 2.67
N LEU A 27 14.74 6.14 2.42
CA LEU A 27 15.73 6.94 3.15
C LEU A 27 15.20 7.45 4.49
N GLN A 28 13.90 7.69 4.57
CA GLN A 28 13.23 8.09 5.81
C GLN A 28 12.69 6.87 6.52
N LYS A 29 13.04 6.73 7.78
CA LYS A 29 12.58 5.63 8.61
C LYS A 29 11.80 6.17 9.80
N GLY A 30 10.59 5.67 9.97
CA GLY A 30 9.75 6.00 11.11
C GLY A 30 8.55 5.09 11.13
N ASP A 31 8.09 4.72 12.31
CA ASP A 31 6.94 3.84 12.47
C ASP A 31 5.64 4.65 12.44
N VAL A 32 5.33 5.20 11.27
CA VAL A 32 4.13 6.02 11.06
C VAL A 32 2.86 5.22 11.30
N GLU A 33 2.84 3.97 10.88
CA GLU A 33 1.64 3.13 10.95
C GLU A 33 1.25 2.78 12.39
N THR A 34 2.20 2.40 13.24
CA THR A 34 1.92 2.12 14.65
C THR A 34 1.40 3.37 15.37
N ILE A 35 2.03 4.52 15.13
CA ILE A 35 1.61 5.79 15.71
C ILE A 35 0.22 6.19 15.21
N ALA A 36 -0.01 6.08 13.89
CA ALA A 36 -1.32 6.37 13.31
C ALA A 36 -2.40 5.44 13.88
N ARG A 37 -2.13 4.15 13.97
CA ARG A 37 -3.10 3.18 14.53
C ARG A 37 -3.45 3.47 15.98
N ALA A 38 -2.47 3.88 16.78
CA ALA A 38 -2.70 4.20 18.19
C ALA A 38 -3.58 5.44 18.39
N ASN A 39 -3.60 6.35 17.43
CA ASN A 39 -4.27 7.65 17.55
C ASN A 39 -5.49 7.82 16.65
N TYR A 40 -5.58 7.10 15.53
CA TYR A 40 -6.71 7.16 14.60
C TYR A 40 -7.58 5.92 14.72
N LYS A 41 -8.89 6.14 14.93
CA LYS A 41 -9.86 5.06 15.22
C LYS A 41 -10.64 4.58 14.01
N GLY A 42 -10.55 5.30 12.88
CA GLY A 42 -11.22 4.93 11.65
C GLY A 42 -10.46 3.89 10.83
N VAL A 43 -10.87 3.72 9.58
CA VAL A 43 -10.21 2.81 8.64
C VAL A 43 -8.81 3.33 8.29
N LEU A 44 -7.79 2.51 8.52
CA LEU A 44 -6.40 2.84 8.26
C LEU A 44 -5.85 1.98 7.14
N ILE A 45 -5.36 2.62 6.08
CA ILE A 45 -4.73 1.97 4.93
C ILE A 45 -3.23 2.21 4.99
N GLY A 46 -2.45 1.15 4.95
CA GLY A 46 -0.99 1.22 4.86
C GLY A 46 -0.52 1.07 3.43
N ASN A 47 0.67 1.58 3.15
CA ASN A 47 1.28 1.52 1.84
C ASN A 47 2.80 1.50 1.95
N MET A 48 3.45 1.19 0.88
CA MET A 48 4.89 1.26 0.64
C MET A 48 5.64 -0.04 0.94
N GLY A 49 5.96 -0.75 -0.12
CA GLY A 49 6.86 -1.91 -0.06
C GLY A 49 6.31 -3.14 0.63
N TYR A 50 5.00 -3.28 0.75
CA TYR A 50 4.39 -4.48 1.30
C TYR A 50 4.46 -5.66 0.34
N THR A 51 4.86 -6.82 0.86
CA THR A 51 4.57 -8.10 0.20
C THR A 51 3.14 -8.53 0.55
N ALA A 52 2.60 -9.49 -0.20
CA ALA A 52 1.28 -10.04 0.10
C ALA A 52 1.20 -10.65 1.52
N ASP A 53 2.24 -11.39 1.92
CA ASP A 53 2.28 -12.04 3.23
C ASP A 53 2.40 -11.02 4.38
N GLU A 54 3.22 -9.98 4.19
CA GLU A 54 3.29 -8.88 5.17
C GLU A 54 1.96 -8.14 5.31
N ALA A 55 1.28 -7.88 4.20
CA ALA A 55 -0.01 -7.21 4.19
C ALA A 55 -1.06 -8.03 4.94
N ASP A 56 -1.14 -9.30 4.64
CA ASP A 56 -2.08 -10.23 5.28
C ASP A 56 -1.82 -10.30 6.80
N ALA A 57 -0.57 -10.43 7.20
CA ALA A 57 -0.18 -10.45 8.61
C ALA A 57 -0.52 -9.14 9.33
N ALA A 58 -0.31 -7.99 8.70
CA ALA A 58 -0.61 -6.69 9.30
C ALA A 58 -2.12 -6.50 9.50
N ILE A 59 -2.94 -6.95 8.55
CA ILE A 59 -4.39 -6.89 8.65
C ILE A 59 -4.88 -7.88 9.73
N ALA A 60 -4.39 -9.11 9.72
CA ALA A 60 -4.74 -10.12 10.72
C ALA A 60 -4.39 -9.69 12.14
N ALA A 61 -3.28 -8.98 12.32
CA ALA A 61 -2.85 -8.47 13.63
C ALA A 61 -3.59 -7.18 14.06
N GLY A 62 -4.49 -6.64 13.23
CA GLY A 62 -5.22 -5.40 13.51
C GLY A 62 -4.39 -4.12 13.41
N LYS A 63 -3.19 -4.19 12.84
CA LYS A 63 -2.33 -3.01 12.64
C LYS A 63 -2.87 -2.09 11.57
N LEU A 64 -3.49 -2.66 10.54
CA LEU A 64 -4.09 -1.97 9.41
C LEU A 64 -5.43 -2.61 9.07
N ASP A 65 -6.30 -1.86 8.44
CA ASP A 65 -7.56 -2.38 7.89
C ASP A 65 -7.42 -2.80 6.43
N ALA A 66 -6.51 -2.18 5.70
CA ALA A 66 -6.21 -2.51 4.31
C ALA A 66 -4.77 -2.12 3.96
N VAL A 67 -4.26 -2.68 2.88
CA VAL A 67 -2.96 -2.31 2.32
C VAL A 67 -3.12 -1.95 0.84
N ALA A 68 -2.53 -0.83 0.45
CA ALA A 68 -2.51 -0.39 -0.93
C ALA A 68 -1.25 -0.87 -1.65
N PHE A 69 -1.42 -1.35 -2.86
CA PHE A 69 -0.33 -1.79 -3.74
C PHE A 69 -0.30 -0.90 -4.99
N GLY A 70 0.78 -0.18 -5.20
CA GLY A 70 0.97 0.62 -6.40
C GLY A 70 1.75 -0.12 -7.49
N THR A 71 3.05 -0.24 -7.30
CA THR A 71 3.98 -0.82 -8.29
C THR A 71 3.61 -2.26 -8.67
N SER A 72 3.31 -3.09 -7.68
CA SER A 72 2.93 -4.48 -7.94
C SER A 72 1.60 -4.58 -8.68
N PHE A 73 0.65 -3.71 -8.40
CA PHE A 73 -0.64 -3.73 -9.10
C PHE A 73 -0.50 -3.22 -10.53
N LEU A 74 0.36 -2.23 -10.76
CA LEU A 74 0.67 -1.75 -12.10
C LEU A 74 1.20 -2.89 -12.99
N ALA A 75 2.15 -3.68 -12.45
CA ALA A 75 2.78 -4.78 -13.19
C ALA A 75 1.91 -6.05 -13.28
N ASN A 76 0.87 -6.15 -12.48
CA ASN A 76 0.00 -7.33 -12.38
C ASN A 76 -1.47 -6.89 -12.37
N PRO A 77 -2.11 -6.79 -13.55
CA PRO A 77 -3.53 -6.38 -13.62
C PRO A 77 -4.47 -7.28 -12.81
N ASP A 78 -4.08 -8.53 -12.63
CA ASP A 78 -4.78 -9.55 -11.85
C ASP A 78 -4.12 -9.82 -10.49
N LEU A 79 -3.53 -8.80 -9.86
CA LEU A 79 -2.79 -8.96 -8.61
C LEU A 79 -3.57 -9.71 -7.52
N PRO A 80 -4.84 -9.39 -7.23
CA PRO A 80 -5.58 -10.11 -6.20
C PRO A 80 -5.67 -11.62 -6.47
N ALA A 81 -5.92 -12.01 -7.72
CA ALA A 81 -5.98 -13.41 -8.12
C ALA A 81 -4.62 -14.11 -7.97
N ARG A 82 -3.54 -13.44 -8.35
CA ARG A 82 -2.19 -13.96 -8.17
C ARG A 82 -1.82 -14.14 -6.70
N ILE A 83 -2.18 -13.19 -5.85
CA ILE A 83 -1.95 -13.30 -4.41
C ILE A 83 -2.72 -14.48 -3.84
N GLN A 84 -3.99 -14.63 -4.19
CA GLN A 84 -4.81 -15.75 -3.73
C GLN A 84 -4.26 -17.10 -4.18
N ALA A 85 -3.79 -17.19 -5.41
CA ALA A 85 -3.21 -18.43 -5.98
C ALA A 85 -1.73 -18.63 -5.58
N LYS A 86 -1.11 -17.69 -4.88
CA LYS A 86 0.33 -17.69 -4.59
C LYS A 86 1.19 -17.82 -5.85
N ALA A 87 0.73 -17.21 -6.93
CA ALA A 87 1.40 -17.25 -8.22
C ALA A 87 2.55 -16.24 -8.29
N ALA A 88 3.47 -16.48 -9.21
CA ALA A 88 4.56 -15.54 -9.49
C ALA A 88 4.03 -14.21 -10.00
N LEU A 89 4.67 -13.11 -9.60
CA LEU A 89 4.32 -11.77 -10.03
C LEU A 89 5.20 -11.33 -11.22
N ASN A 90 4.62 -10.53 -12.12
CA ASN A 90 5.40 -9.85 -13.13
C ASN A 90 6.33 -8.82 -12.46
N ALA A 91 7.54 -8.69 -12.98
CA ALA A 91 8.45 -7.64 -12.54
C ALA A 91 8.01 -6.29 -13.12
N PRO A 92 7.96 -5.22 -12.32
CA PRO A 92 7.65 -3.89 -12.83
C PRO A 92 8.83 -3.35 -13.64
N ASP A 93 8.51 -2.62 -14.72
CA ASP A 93 9.50 -1.91 -15.53
C ASP A 93 9.45 -0.43 -15.19
N SER A 94 10.37 0.02 -14.33
CA SER A 94 10.41 1.41 -13.87
C SER A 94 10.68 2.42 -14.99
N THR A 95 11.23 1.98 -16.11
CA THR A 95 11.50 2.86 -17.25
C THR A 95 10.22 3.30 -17.96
N THR A 96 9.11 2.61 -17.72
CA THR A 96 7.81 2.89 -18.36
C THR A 96 6.76 3.48 -17.41
N PHE A 97 7.10 3.76 -16.15
CA PHE A 97 6.11 4.24 -15.15
C PHE A 97 5.42 5.54 -15.54
N TYR A 98 6.12 6.43 -16.21
CA TYR A 98 5.62 7.77 -16.56
C TYR A 98 5.70 8.04 -18.06
N THR A 99 5.86 7.02 -18.89
CA THR A 99 5.88 7.18 -20.34
C THR A 99 4.46 7.17 -20.90
N PRO A 100 4.21 7.89 -22.02
CA PRO A 100 2.90 7.84 -22.67
C PRO A 100 2.70 6.52 -23.43
N GLY A 101 1.45 6.16 -23.66
CA GLY A 101 1.09 5.00 -24.46
C GLY A 101 0.82 3.74 -23.66
N ALA A 102 0.60 2.65 -24.36
CA ALA A 102 0.19 1.38 -23.77
C ALA A 102 1.33 0.61 -23.11
N LYS A 103 2.56 0.80 -23.58
CA LYS A 103 3.72 0.05 -23.08
C LYS A 103 3.96 0.33 -21.60
N GLY A 104 3.95 -0.71 -20.79
CA GLY A 104 4.13 -0.60 -19.33
C GLY A 104 2.92 -0.02 -18.59
N TYR A 105 1.78 0.11 -19.27
CA TYR A 105 0.55 0.60 -18.69
C TYR A 105 -0.61 -0.40 -18.84
N THR A 106 -0.85 -0.85 -20.08
CA THR A 106 -1.97 -1.75 -20.38
C THR A 106 -1.53 -3.08 -21.00
N ASP A 107 -0.23 -3.34 -21.08
CA ASP A 107 0.32 -4.50 -21.77
C ASP A 107 0.97 -5.55 -20.86
N TYR A 108 0.91 -5.39 -19.53
CA TYR A 108 1.36 -6.45 -18.63
C TYR A 108 0.43 -7.66 -18.72
N ALA A 109 1.03 -8.85 -18.75
CA ALA A 109 0.29 -10.09 -18.90
C ALA A 109 -0.45 -10.50 -17.60
N THR A 110 -1.66 -11.03 -17.77
CA THR A 110 -2.37 -11.75 -16.70
C THR A 110 -1.89 -13.22 -16.63
N MET A 111 -2.29 -13.92 -15.59
CA MET A 111 -2.09 -15.38 -15.50
C MET A 111 -2.80 -16.09 -16.64
#